data_753df7ad04ab4323bc5ea7a2725c240b
#
_entry.id   753df7ad04ab4323bc5ea7a2725c240b
#
_cell.length_a   1.000
_cell.length_b   1.000
_cell.length_c   1.000
_cell.angle_alpha   90.00
_cell.angle_beta   90.00
_cell.angle_gamma   90.00
#
_symmetry.space_group_name_H-M   'P 1'
#
loop_
_entity.id
_entity.type
_entity.pdbx_description
1 polymer ?
#
loop_
_entity_poly.entity_id
_entity_poly.type
_entity_poly.pdbx_seq_one_letter_code
_entity_poly.pdbx_strand_id
1 'polypeptide(L)'
;ALDEAERARKEAATLVDEHQQKLQAADTEAREIVRLAREAAERVEQEIVSKAREEAQRTTEQARRAIESEKQAAIAELRRETADLAVKAAGALIEANLDDERNRKLVEDLIAGIPSGN
;
A
#
# COMPACT_ATOMS: atom_id res chain seq x y z
N ALA A 1 -30.14 55.45 58.62
CA ALA A 1 -28.71 55.50 58.35
C ALA A 1 -28.03 54.15 58.56
N LEU A 2 -28.16 53.51 59.75
CA LEU A 2 -27.60 52.19 60.01
C LEU A 2 -28.27 51.09 59.20
N ASP A 3 -29.59 51.16 58.99
CA ASP A 3 -30.38 50.19 58.23
C ASP A 3 -30.05 50.17 56.74
N GLU A 4 -29.73 51.34 56.18
CA GLU A 4 -29.31 51.48 54.77
C GLU A 4 -27.92 50.90 54.57
N ALA A 5 -27.01 51.14 55.51
CA ALA A 5 -25.66 50.59 55.46
C ALA A 5 -25.67 49.04 55.59
N GLU A 6 -26.48 48.51 56.45
CA GLU A 6 -26.66 47.03 56.57
C GLU A 6 -27.26 46.42 55.34
N ARG A 7 -28.23 47.03 54.71
CA ARG A 7 -28.85 46.59 53.47
C ARG A 7 -27.81 46.56 52.31
N ALA A 8 -27.08 47.65 52.18
CA ALA A 8 -26.03 47.72 51.18
C ALA A 8 -24.96 46.61 51.39
N ARG A 9 -24.62 46.36 52.63
CA ARG A 9 -23.67 45.32 53.01
C ARG A 9 -24.19 43.91 52.68
N LYS A 10 -25.48 43.63 52.94
CA LYS A 10 -26.13 42.36 52.60
C LYS A 10 -26.26 42.19 51.08
N GLU A 11 -26.63 43.22 50.36
CA GLU A 11 -26.70 43.21 48.91
C GLU A 11 -25.33 42.96 48.29
N ALA A 12 -24.29 43.61 48.80
CA ALA A 12 -22.92 43.40 48.32
C ALA A 12 -22.45 41.98 48.60
N ALA A 13 -22.75 41.44 49.80
CA ALA A 13 -22.39 40.05 50.11
C ALA A 13 -23.13 39.03 49.22
N THR A 14 -24.40 39.27 48.95
CA THR A 14 -25.18 38.44 48.03
C THR A 14 -24.61 38.48 46.60
N LEU A 15 -24.27 39.66 46.12
CA LEU A 15 -23.66 39.81 44.80
C LEU A 15 -22.34 39.08 44.69
N VAL A 16 -21.48 39.21 45.72
CA VAL A 16 -20.19 38.50 45.75
C VAL A 16 -20.41 36.98 45.71
N ASP A 17 -21.35 36.48 46.49
CA ASP A 17 -21.66 35.04 46.54
C ASP A 17 -22.22 34.54 45.18
N GLU A 18 -23.11 35.30 44.58
CA GLU A 18 -23.64 34.98 43.24
C GLU A 18 -22.56 34.95 42.17
N HIS A 19 -21.65 35.92 42.19
CA HIS A 19 -20.52 35.97 41.26
C HIS A 19 -19.52 34.83 41.48
N GLN A 20 -19.29 34.46 42.73
CA GLN A 20 -18.44 33.30 43.04
C GLN A 20 -19.05 32.01 42.52
N GLN A 21 -20.37 31.79 42.70
CA GLN A 21 -21.07 30.66 42.17
C GLN A 21 -21.01 30.59 40.64
N LYS A 22 -21.20 31.74 39.97
CA LYS A 22 -21.07 31.84 38.51
C LYS A 22 -19.66 31.51 38.01
N LEU A 23 -18.64 31.97 38.73
CA LEU A 23 -17.25 31.67 38.39
C LEU A 23 -16.94 30.19 38.56
N GLN A 24 -17.43 29.56 39.63
CA GLN A 24 -17.29 28.11 39.82
C GLN A 24 -18.01 27.31 38.75
N ALA A 25 -19.23 27.72 38.42
CA ALA A 25 -19.99 27.07 37.34
C ALA A 25 -19.29 27.24 35.99
N ALA A 26 -18.76 28.39 35.68
CA ALA A 26 -18.01 28.66 34.47
C ALA A 26 -16.71 27.82 34.41
N ASP A 27 -16.00 27.71 35.52
CA ASP A 27 -14.80 26.87 35.61
C ASP A 27 -15.12 25.38 35.36
N THR A 28 -16.19 24.89 36.02
CA THR A 28 -16.65 23.50 35.81
C THR A 28 -17.07 23.25 34.35
N GLU A 29 -17.80 24.18 33.78
CA GLU A 29 -18.20 24.11 32.37
C GLU A 29 -17.00 24.11 31.42
N ALA A 30 -16.03 24.99 31.67
CA ALA A 30 -14.83 25.07 30.89
C ALA A 30 -14.00 23.78 30.97
N ARG A 31 -13.89 23.17 32.12
CA ARG A 31 -13.21 21.87 32.30
C ARG A 31 -13.93 20.76 31.55
N GLU A 32 -15.25 20.76 31.60
CA GLU A 32 -16.05 19.79 30.86
C GLU A 32 -15.91 19.94 29.35
N ILE A 33 -15.88 21.16 28.85
CA ILE A 33 -15.65 21.45 27.44
C ILE A 33 -14.26 20.93 27.00
N VAL A 34 -13.23 21.18 27.80
CA VAL A 34 -11.87 20.70 27.54
C VAL A 34 -11.84 19.16 27.55
N ARG A 35 -12.51 18.54 28.52
CA ARG A 35 -12.58 17.06 28.61
C ARG A 35 -13.23 16.48 27.35
N LEU A 36 -14.37 17.00 26.94
CA LEU A 36 -15.07 16.55 25.73
C LEU A 36 -14.23 16.78 24.47
N ALA A 37 -13.55 17.92 24.39
CA ALA A 37 -12.69 18.23 23.25
C ALA A 37 -11.51 17.26 23.17
N ARG A 38 -10.91 16.87 24.30
CA ARG A 38 -9.84 15.89 24.35
C ARG A 38 -10.32 14.51 23.93
N GLU A 39 -11.48 14.08 24.40
CA GLU A 39 -12.09 12.80 23.99
C GLU A 39 -12.36 12.78 22.50
N ALA A 40 -12.92 13.87 21.96
CA ALA A 40 -13.17 14.00 20.53
C ALA A 40 -11.87 13.96 19.72
N ALA A 41 -10.83 14.64 20.19
CA ALA A 41 -9.51 14.65 19.55
C ALA A 41 -8.88 13.24 19.57
N GLU A 42 -8.98 12.50 20.66
CA GLU A 42 -8.49 11.11 20.74
C GLU A 42 -9.21 10.19 19.76
N ARG A 43 -10.53 10.33 19.64
CA ARG A 43 -11.31 9.56 18.66
C ARG A 43 -10.88 9.84 17.22
N VAL A 44 -10.71 11.12 16.90
CA VAL A 44 -10.24 11.54 15.57
C VAL A 44 -8.84 11.01 15.31
N GLU A 45 -7.94 11.09 16.28
CA GLU A 45 -6.59 10.54 16.17
C GLU A 45 -6.62 9.04 15.89
N GLN A 46 -7.42 8.28 16.64
CA GLN A 46 -7.55 6.83 16.43
C GLN A 46 -8.13 6.50 15.06
N GLU A 47 -9.12 7.26 14.60
CA GLU A 47 -9.67 7.12 13.25
C GLU A 47 -8.63 7.37 12.16
N ILE A 48 -7.85 8.44 12.31
CA ILE A 48 -6.79 8.80 11.35
C ILE A 48 -5.75 7.69 11.30
N VAL A 49 -5.29 7.22 12.46
CA VAL A 49 -4.30 6.14 12.55
C VAL A 49 -4.84 4.84 11.95
N SER A 50 -6.09 4.50 12.27
CA SER A 50 -6.74 3.30 11.73
C SER A 50 -6.86 3.35 10.20
N LYS A 51 -7.33 4.47 9.67
CA LYS A 51 -7.44 4.68 8.21
C LYS A 51 -6.07 4.67 7.52
N ALA A 52 -5.07 5.29 8.14
CA ALA A 52 -3.72 5.29 7.61
C ALA A 52 -3.12 3.88 7.55
N ARG A 53 -3.37 3.05 8.56
CA ARG A 53 -2.95 1.64 8.56
C ARG A 53 -3.65 0.83 7.50
N GLU A 54 -4.96 0.99 7.34
CA GLU A 54 -5.73 0.33 6.29
C GLU A 54 -5.22 0.70 4.90
N GLU A 55 -4.97 1.98 4.67
CA GLU A 55 -4.44 2.48 3.41
C GLU A 55 -3.03 1.96 3.14
N ALA A 56 -2.17 1.93 4.17
CA ALA A 56 -0.83 1.37 4.07
C ALA A 56 -0.86 -0.13 3.72
N GLN A 57 -1.75 -0.90 4.36
CA GLN A 57 -1.94 -2.32 4.04
C GLN A 57 -2.44 -2.52 2.62
N ARG A 58 -3.36 -1.70 2.18
CA ARG A 58 -3.89 -1.75 0.80
C ARG A 58 -2.80 -1.45 -0.22
N THR A 59 -2.01 -0.41 0.04
CA THR A 59 -0.89 -0.04 -0.82
C THR A 59 0.17 -1.13 -0.88
N THR A 60 0.52 -1.73 0.26
CA THR A 60 1.45 -2.85 0.33
C THR A 60 0.94 -4.06 -0.45
N GLU A 61 -0.34 -4.38 -0.30
CA GLU A 61 -0.96 -5.51 -1.01
C GLU A 61 -0.99 -5.27 -2.53
N GLN A 62 -1.33 -4.06 -2.95
CA GLN A 62 -1.29 -3.69 -4.37
C GLN A 62 0.12 -3.77 -4.94
N ALA A 63 1.11 -3.28 -4.20
CA ALA A 63 2.51 -3.36 -4.61
C ALA A 63 2.97 -4.81 -4.72
N ARG A 64 2.58 -5.66 -3.79
CA ARG A 64 2.90 -7.09 -3.80
C ARG A 64 2.30 -7.79 -5.01
N ARG A 65 1.06 -7.48 -5.35
CA ARG A 65 0.38 -8.02 -6.55
C ARG A 65 1.03 -7.53 -7.84
N ALA A 66 1.40 -6.24 -7.88
CA ALA A 66 2.09 -5.68 -9.04
C ALA A 66 3.46 -6.34 -9.26
N ILE A 67 4.24 -6.54 -8.19
CA ILE A 67 5.53 -7.22 -8.24
C ILE A 67 5.37 -8.66 -8.72
N GLU A 68 4.38 -9.40 -8.19
CA GLU A 68 4.10 -10.76 -8.62
C GLU A 68 3.72 -10.83 -10.10
N SER A 69 2.88 -9.91 -10.55
CA SER A 69 2.50 -9.80 -11.96
C SER A 69 3.68 -9.50 -12.88
N GLU A 70 4.53 -8.56 -12.50
CA GLU A 70 5.75 -8.22 -13.24
C GLU A 70 6.74 -9.40 -13.28
N LYS A 71 6.89 -10.09 -12.15
CA LYS A 71 7.70 -11.29 -12.06
C LYS A 71 7.24 -12.37 -13.03
N GLN A 72 5.93 -12.65 -13.06
CA GLN A 72 5.38 -13.64 -13.98
C GLN A 72 5.55 -13.22 -15.44
N ALA A 73 5.36 -11.95 -15.75
CA ALA A 73 5.60 -11.42 -17.09
C ALA A 73 7.06 -11.54 -17.50
N ALA A 74 7.99 -11.21 -16.60
CA ALA A 74 9.43 -11.34 -16.84
C ALA A 74 9.85 -12.79 -17.06
N ILE A 75 9.32 -13.73 -16.29
CA ILE A 75 9.58 -15.15 -16.45
C ILE A 75 9.06 -15.65 -17.80
N ALA A 76 7.86 -15.23 -18.19
CA ALA A 76 7.28 -15.60 -19.49
C ALA A 76 8.10 -15.07 -20.65
N GLU A 77 8.57 -13.83 -20.56
CA GLU A 77 9.44 -13.23 -21.56
C GLU A 77 10.79 -13.93 -21.63
N LEU A 78 11.40 -14.23 -20.49
CA LEU A 78 12.66 -14.97 -20.42
C LEU A 78 12.54 -16.36 -21.04
N ARG A 79 11.45 -17.06 -20.78
CA ARG A 79 11.19 -18.37 -21.40
C ARG A 79 11.06 -18.27 -22.92
N ARG A 80 10.41 -17.23 -23.40
CA ARG A 80 10.27 -16.99 -24.84
C ARG A 80 11.61 -16.71 -25.49
N GLU A 81 12.43 -15.82 -24.91
CA GLU A 81 13.76 -15.51 -25.38
C GLU A 81 14.68 -16.73 -25.35
N THR A 82 14.61 -17.51 -24.29
CA THR A 82 15.38 -18.76 -24.16
C THR A 82 14.99 -19.77 -25.22
N ALA A 83 13.69 -19.93 -25.46
CA ALA A 83 13.18 -20.81 -26.54
C ALA A 83 13.66 -20.35 -27.91
N ASP A 84 13.57 -19.03 -28.20
CA ASP A 84 14.04 -18.48 -29.46
C ASP A 84 15.55 -18.67 -29.64
N LEU A 85 16.32 -18.45 -28.57
CA LEU A 85 17.76 -18.68 -28.60
C LEU A 85 18.11 -20.15 -28.80
N ALA A 86 17.37 -21.04 -28.15
CA ALA A 86 17.56 -22.49 -28.31
C ALA A 86 17.27 -22.95 -29.76
N VAL A 87 16.22 -22.41 -30.35
CA VAL A 87 15.88 -22.71 -31.76
C VAL A 87 16.95 -22.18 -32.69
N LYS A 88 17.45 -20.96 -32.47
CA LYS A 88 18.54 -20.37 -33.25
C LYS A 88 19.83 -21.17 -33.11
N ALA A 89 20.18 -21.56 -31.90
CA ALA A 89 21.36 -22.37 -31.64
C ALA A 89 21.27 -23.77 -32.31
N ALA A 90 20.12 -24.40 -32.23
CA ALA A 90 19.86 -25.69 -32.90
C ALA A 90 19.94 -25.55 -34.43
N GLY A 91 19.35 -24.47 -34.97
CA GLY A 91 19.41 -24.15 -36.41
C GLY A 91 20.85 -23.92 -36.87
N ALA A 92 21.65 -23.16 -36.14
CA ALA A 92 23.04 -22.92 -36.43
C ALA A 92 23.91 -24.22 -36.38
N LEU A 93 23.61 -25.10 -35.43
CA LEU A 93 24.25 -26.40 -35.32
C LEU A 93 23.94 -27.31 -36.49
N ILE A 94 22.69 -27.37 -36.90
CA ILE A 94 22.22 -28.13 -38.07
C ILE A 94 22.88 -27.59 -39.33
N GLU A 95 22.92 -26.28 -39.50
CA GLU A 95 23.52 -25.60 -40.66
C GLU A 95 25.05 -25.86 -40.71
N ALA A 96 25.72 -25.77 -39.59
CA ALA A 96 27.15 -26.09 -39.49
C ALA A 96 27.45 -27.55 -39.82
N ASN A 97 26.59 -28.46 -39.38
CA ASN A 97 26.72 -29.88 -39.69
C ASN A 97 26.39 -30.21 -41.15
N LEU A 98 25.46 -29.48 -41.76
CA LEU A 98 25.13 -29.62 -43.16
C LEU A 98 26.21 -29.11 -44.12
N ASP A 99 26.97 -28.09 -43.67
CA ASP A 99 28.13 -27.56 -44.39
C ASP A 99 29.37 -28.44 -44.27
N ASP A 100 29.41 -29.38 -43.34
CA ASP A 100 30.48 -30.35 -43.23
C ASP A 100 30.36 -31.37 -44.39
N GLU A 101 31.43 -31.52 -45.15
CA GLU A 101 31.49 -32.49 -46.23
C GLU A 101 31.11 -33.91 -45.82
N ARG A 102 31.39 -34.25 -44.57
CA ARG A 102 31.07 -35.51 -43.94
C ARG A 102 29.56 -35.72 -43.82
N ASN A 103 28.84 -34.72 -43.45
CA ASN A 103 27.38 -34.78 -43.33
C ASN A 103 26.70 -34.76 -44.70
N ARG A 104 27.22 -34.01 -45.65
CA ARG A 104 26.75 -34.05 -47.04
C ARG A 104 26.90 -35.42 -47.62
N LYS A 105 28.02 -36.06 -47.43
CA LYS A 105 28.28 -37.40 -47.88
C LYS A 105 27.34 -38.43 -47.24
N LEU A 106 27.05 -38.24 -45.96
CA LEU A 106 26.10 -39.09 -45.24
C LEU A 106 24.69 -38.95 -45.78
N VAL A 107 24.26 -37.75 -46.07
CA VAL A 107 22.94 -37.48 -46.67
C VAL A 107 22.88 -38.04 -48.11
N GLU A 108 23.90 -37.83 -48.89
CA GLU A 108 24.03 -38.36 -50.27
C GLU A 108 24.01 -39.87 -50.29
N ASP A 109 24.71 -40.51 -49.38
CA ASP A 109 24.73 -41.99 -49.23
C ASP A 109 23.37 -42.54 -48.79
N LEU A 110 22.68 -41.78 -47.94
CA LEU A 110 21.34 -42.14 -47.48
C LEU A 110 20.31 -42.01 -48.62
N ILE A 111 20.43 -41.00 -49.44
CA ILE A 111 19.56 -40.81 -50.63
C ILE A 111 19.89 -41.86 -51.69
N ALA A 112 21.17 -42.17 -51.89
CA ALA A 112 21.61 -43.18 -52.85
C ALA A 112 21.16 -44.62 -52.43
N GLY A 113 21.02 -44.84 -51.11
CA GLY A 113 20.53 -46.10 -50.55
C GLY A 113 19.01 -46.27 -50.58
N ILE A 114 18.26 -45.26 -50.95
CA ILE A 114 16.80 -45.34 -51.12
C ILE A 114 16.55 -46.10 -52.44
N PRO A 115 15.84 -47.24 -52.45
CA PRO A 115 15.52 -47.91 -53.68
C PRO A 115 14.70 -47.00 -54.56
N SER A 116 15.16 -46.81 -55.84
CA SER A 116 14.38 -46.06 -56.81
C SER A 116 13.03 -46.73 -56.96
N GLY A 117 11.96 -46.00 -56.55
CA GLY A 117 10.63 -46.58 -56.42
C GLY A 117 10.08 -47.09 -57.71
N ASN A 118 9.73 -48.24 -57.59
CA ASN A 118 8.69 -48.81 -58.40
C ASN A 118 7.48 -49.07 -57.57
#